data_4911213e0f6339d52fe1809af866d766
#
_entry.id   4911213e0f6339d52fe1809af866d766
#
_cell.length_a   1.000
_cell.length_b   1.000
_cell.length_c   1.000
_cell.angle_alpha   90.00
_cell.angle_beta   90.00
_cell.angle_gamma   90.00
#
_symmetry.space_group_name_H-M   'P 1'
#
loop_
_entity.id
_entity.type
_entity.pdbx_description
1 polymer ?
#
loop_
_entity_poly.entity_id
_entity_poly.type
_entity_poly.pdbx_seq_one_letter_code
_entity_poly.pdbx_strand_id
1 'polypeptide(L)'
;LEGVCETVRDLYAERAVCYFRLKKELSKYGVRILRADELTPRQKEEARTVFMTHVLPLLSLMVLDAKHPLMQFENMKNYMLYDLERDGRHMVGVMAFNAALDRLYRIGGGEKARLVPLEELVRAFGHNAFTGYTAGGRMMMRVTRNADFDTNIDDSDVERDFSEIMKKKVESRARLNVVRLEIDREDEKLKEFVLKL
;
A
#
# COMPACT_ATOMS: atom_id res chain seq x y z
N LEU A 1 7.44 -18.07 -18.96
CA LEU A 1 7.31 -17.01 -17.93
C LEU A 1 7.60 -15.62 -18.52
N GLU A 2 8.68 -15.46 -19.33
CA GLU A 2 9.04 -14.17 -19.94
C GLU A 2 7.91 -13.57 -20.78
N GLY A 3 7.32 -14.33 -21.70
CA GLY A 3 6.21 -13.85 -22.52
C GLY A 3 4.98 -13.43 -21.73
N VAL A 4 4.69 -14.08 -20.58
CA VAL A 4 3.61 -13.64 -19.68
C VAL A 4 3.96 -12.30 -19.03
N CYS A 5 5.21 -12.11 -18.61
CA CYS A 5 5.65 -10.86 -18.01
C CYS A 5 5.61 -9.68 -19.01
N GLU A 6 5.96 -9.91 -20.27
CA GLU A 6 5.85 -8.91 -21.34
C GLU A 6 4.39 -8.52 -21.58
N THR A 7 3.51 -9.50 -21.79
CA THR A 7 2.08 -9.24 -21.96
C THR A 7 1.48 -8.44 -20.79
N VAL A 8 1.85 -8.79 -19.56
CA VAL A 8 1.39 -8.07 -18.36
C VAL A 8 1.89 -6.63 -18.34
N ARG A 9 3.13 -6.35 -18.76
CA ARG A 9 3.66 -4.97 -18.85
C ARG A 9 2.85 -4.15 -19.84
N ASP A 10 2.56 -4.70 -21.02
CA ASP A 10 1.75 -4.02 -22.04
C ASP A 10 0.34 -3.71 -21.53
N LEU A 11 -0.32 -4.68 -20.89
CA LEU A 11 -1.62 -4.48 -20.27
C LEU A 11 -1.60 -3.39 -19.18
N TYR A 12 -0.51 -3.26 -18.42
CA TYR A 12 -0.36 -2.17 -17.46
C TYR A 12 -0.24 -0.81 -18.12
N ALA A 13 0.47 -0.71 -19.25
CA ALA A 13 0.55 0.52 -20.03
C ALA A 13 -0.83 0.92 -20.58
N GLU A 14 -1.55 -0.02 -21.18
CA GLU A 14 -2.92 0.21 -21.65
C GLU A 14 -3.89 0.63 -20.53
N ARG A 15 -3.80 -0.04 -19.38
CA ARG A 15 -4.59 0.32 -18.20
C ARG A 15 -4.32 1.75 -17.74
N ALA A 16 -3.06 2.19 -17.76
CA ALA A 16 -2.69 3.56 -17.39
C ALA A 16 -3.30 4.57 -18.36
N VAL A 17 -3.22 4.33 -19.67
CA VAL A 17 -3.85 5.18 -20.70
C VAL A 17 -5.36 5.25 -20.50
N CYS A 18 -6.02 4.12 -20.26
CA CYS A 18 -7.44 4.05 -20.00
C CYS A 18 -7.83 4.86 -18.74
N TYR A 19 -7.07 4.71 -17.66
CA TYR A 19 -7.29 5.48 -16.42
C TYR A 19 -7.20 6.99 -16.64
N PHE A 20 -6.17 7.47 -17.33
CA PHE A 20 -6.02 8.90 -17.61
C PHE A 20 -7.13 9.45 -18.52
N ARG A 21 -7.58 8.65 -19.49
CA ARG A 21 -8.74 9.02 -20.33
C ARG A 21 -10.01 9.15 -19.50
N LEU A 22 -10.30 8.17 -18.64
CA LEU A 22 -11.47 8.20 -17.75
C LEU A 22 -11.41 9.38 -16.77
N LYS A 23 -10.23 9.65 -16.19
CA LYS A 23 -10.01 10.80 -15.31
C LYS A 23 -10.35 12.13 -16.03
N LYS A 24 -9.96 12.25 -17.29
CA LYS A 24 -10.26 13.42 -18.12
C LYS A 24 -11.76 13.53 -18.43
N GLU A 25 -12.41 12.41 -18.77
CA GLU A 25 -13.86 12.40 -19.00
C GLU A 25 -14.65 12.77 -17.75
N LEU A 26 -14.33 12.18 -16.59
CA LEU A 26 -14.96 12.53 -15.32
C LEU A 26 -14.89 14.02 -15.00
N SER A 27 -13.80 14.69 -15.39
CA SER A 27 -13.64 16.12 -15.14
C SER A 27 -14.69 16.98 -15.87
N LYS A 28 -15.22 16.51 -17.01
CA LYS A 28 -16.30 17.18 -17.75
C LYS A 28 -17.63 17.17 -16.99
N TYR A 29 -17.82 16.15 -16.14
CA TYR A 29 -19.00 15.99 -15.27
C TYR A 29 -18.79 16.58 -13.86
N GLY A 30 -17.74 17.41 -13.68
CA GLY A 30 -17.46 18.06 -12.41
C GLY A 30 -16.78 17.18 -11.36
N VAL A 31 -16.38 15.94 -11.72
CA VAL A 31 -15.65 15.04 -10.84
C VAL A 31 -14.16 15.07 -11.17
N ARG A 32 -13.33 15.48 -10.23
CA ARG A 32 -11.86 15.53 -10.40
C ARG A 32 -11.16 14.67 -9.37
N ILE A 33 -10.36 13.72 -9.85
CA ILE A 33 -9.43 12.95 -9.00
C ILE A 33 -8.11 13.71 -9.00
N LEU A 34 -7.68 14.16 -7.84
CA LEU A 34 -6.52 15.04 -7.67
C LEU A 34 -5.40 14.30 -6.93
N ARG A 35 -4.17 14.61 -7.32
CA ARG A 35 -2.98 14.25 -6.55
C ARG A 35 -2.78 15.29 -5.44
N ALA A 36 -1.99 14.95 -4.44
CA ALA A 36 -1.72 15.86 -3.33
C ALA A 36 -0.99 17.16 -3.74
N ASP A 37 -0.18 17.11 -4.81
CA ASP A 37 0.52 18.25 -5.38
C ASP A 37 -0.39 19.17 -6.24
N GLU A 38 -1.53 18.66 -6.69
CA GLU A 38 -2.54 19.43 -7.45
C GLU A 38 -3.51 20.22 -6.53
N LEU A 39 -3.43 20.03 -5.21
CA LEU A 39 -4.30 20.68 -4.24
C LEU A 39 -3.86 22.13 -3.99
N THR A 40 -4.84 23.06 -3.94
CA THR A 40 -4.59 24.42 -3.47
C THR A 40 -4.20 24.41 -1.98
N PRO A 41 -3.54 25.46 -1.46
CA PRO A 41 -3.15 25.51 -0.04
C PRO A 41 -4.32 25.24 0.93
N ARG A 42 -5.50 25.80 0.66
CA ARG A 42 -6.71 25.56 1.45
C ARG A 42 -7.17 24.10 1.38
N GLN A 43 -7.18 23.52 0.20
CA GLN A 43 -7.55 22.10 0.01
C GLN A 43 -6.54 21.16 0.65
N LYS A 44 -5.26 21.53 0.66
CA LYS A 44 -4.20 20.76 1.29
C LYS A 44 -4.38 20.70 2.81
N GLU A 45 -4.79 21.82 3.44
CA GLU A 45 -5.06 21.85 4.88
C GLU A 45 -6.30 21.03 5.23
N GLU A 46 -7.35 21.11 4.41
CA GLU A 46 -8.54 20.27 4.56
C GLU A 46 -8.19 18.78 4.40
N ALA A 47 -7.40 18.43 3.39
CA ALA A 47 -6.92 17.07 3.15
C ALA A 47 -6.07 16.56 4.32
N ARG A 48 -5.25 17.42 4.92
CA ARG A 48 -4.49 17.13 6.14
C ARG A 48 -5.41 16.83 7.32
N THR A 49 -6.44 17.64 7.51
CA THR A 49 -7.45 17.42 8.56
C THR A 49 -8.14 16.07 8.35
N VAL A 50 -8.60 15.77 7.14
CA VAL A 50 -9.20 14.48 6.79
C VAL A 50 -8.23 13.33 7.09
N PHE A 51 -6.97 13.48 6.69
CA PHE A 51 -5.95 12.47 6.99
C PHE A 51 -5.81 12.22 8.49
N MET A 52 -5.65 13.28 9.29
CA MET A 52 -5.41 13.16 10.73
C MET A 52 -6.60 12.59 11.49
N THR A 53 -7.84 12.90 11.06
CA THR A 53 -9.06 12.53 11.79
C THR A 53 -9.69 11.23 11.33
N HIS A 54 -9.60 10.89 10.04
CA HIS A 54 -10.31 9.76 9.45
C HIS A 54 -9.39 8.65 8.92
N VAL A 55 -8.16 8.97 8.53
CA VAL A 55 -7.25 8.01 7.92
C VAL A 55 -6.24 7.49 8.94
N LEU A 56 -5.49 8.38 9.57
CA LEU A 56 -4.39 8.02 10.47
C LEU A 56 -4.81 7.08 11.61
N PRO A 57 -5.97 7.26 12.29
CA PRO A 57 -6.38 6.37 13.37
C PRO A 57 -6.63 4.92 12.95
N LEU A 58 -6.86 4.68 11.65
CA LEU A 58 -7.12 3.36 11.08
C LEU A 58 -5.88 2.73 10.42
N LEU A 59 -4.75 3.45 10.39
CA LEU A 59 -3.49 2.93 9.86
C LEU A 59 -2.69 2.20 10.95
N SER A 60 -2.12 1.07 10.59
CA SER A 60 -1.17 0.38 11.47
C SER A 60 0.24 0.86 11.18
N LEU A 61 0.90 1.38 12.21
CA LEU A 61 2.22 1.99 12.15
C LEU A 61 3.25 1.07 12.83
N MET A 62 4.42 0.93 12.19
CA MET A 62 5.55 0.20 12.74
C MET A 62 6.85 0.87 12.32
N VAL A 63 7.86 0.83 13.17
CA VAL A 63 9.22 1.22 12.84
C VAL A 63 10.10 -0.01 12.94
N LEU A 64 10.77 -0.33 11.84
CA LEU A 64 11.67 -1.47 11.72
C LEU A 64 13.11 -0.96 11.73
N ASP A 65 13.94 -1.54 12.57
CA ASP A 65 15.37 -1.32 12.61
C ASP A 65 16.14 -2.60 12.24
N ALA A 66 17.46 -2.49 12.14
CA ALA A 66 18.32 -3.63 11.79
C ALA A 66 18.29 -4.79 12.80
N LYS A 67 17.70 -4.60 13.97
CA LYS A 67 17.64 -5.61 15.06
C LYS A 67 16.29 -6.32 15.13
N HIS A 68 15.26 -5.74 14.55
CA HIS A 68 13.93 -6.35 14.55
C HIS A 68 13.79 -7.35 13.41
N PRO A 69 13.18 -8.51 13.67
CA PRO A 69 12.91 -9.47 12.61
C PRO A 69 12.07 -8.81 11.52
N LEU A 70 12.33 -9.18 10.27
CA LEU A 70 11.57 -8.70 9.12
C LEU A 70 10.08 -8.95 9.35
N MET A 71 9.29 -7.90 9.22
CA MET A 71 7.84 -8.00 9.30
C MET A 71 7.33 -8.90 8.17
N GLN A 72 6.38 -9.77 8.48
CA GLN A 72 5.67 -10.51 7.43
C GLN A 72 4.63 -9.60 6.78
N PHE A 73 4.90 -9.21 5.54
CA PHE A 73 3.94 -8.46 4.74
C PHE A 73 2.83 -9.38 4.25
N GLU A 74 1.59 -8.98 4.49
CA GLU A 74 0.40 -9.73 4.07
C GLU A 74 0.26 -9.72 2.54
N ASN A 75 -0.25 -10.85 2.00
CA ASN A 75 -0.49 -10.97 0.57
C ASN A 75 -1.46 -9.91 0.06
N MET A 76 -1.11 -9.24 -1.06
CA MET A 76 -1.92 -8.23 -1.76
C MET A 76 -2.29 -6.98 -0.96
N LYS A 77 -1.74 -6.78 0.23
CA LYS A 77 -1.96 -5.58 1.04
C LYS A 77 -1.00 -4.46 0.64
N ASN A 78 -1.51 -3.25 0.62
CA ASN A 78 -0.70 -2.06 0.34
C ASN A 78 -0.02 -1.57 1.61
N TYR A 79 1.24 -1.16 1.45
CA TYR A 79 2.07 -0.57 2.50
C TYR A 79 2.74 0.69 1.96
N MET A 80 2.81 1.72 2.80
CA MET A 80 3.69 2.87 2.56
C MET A 80 4.91 2.72 3.45
N LEU A 81 6.08 2.75 2.84
CA LEU A 81 7.38 2.75 3.51
C LEU A 81 7.93 4.17 3.58
N TYR A 82 8.63 4.47 4.65
CA TYR A 82 9.33 5.74 4.87
C TYR A 82 10.78 5.46 5.29
N ASP A 83 11.74 6.11 4.64
CA ASP A 83 13.11 6.20 5.18
C ASP A 83 13.07 7.15 6.37
N LEU A 84 13.32 6.62 7.56
CA LEU A 84 13.32 7.36 8.81
C LEU A 84 14.73 7.45 9.37
N GLU A 85 15.05 8.61 9.92
CA GLU A 85 16.32 8.83 10.61
C GLU A 85 16.07 9.36 12.02
N ARG A 86 16.79 8.80 12.98
CA ARG A 86 16.85 9.28 14.36
C ARG A 86 18.23 9.00 14.94
N ASP A 87 18.86 10.03 15.54
CA ASP A 87 20.17 9.95 16.18
C ASP A 87 21.26 9.33 15.25
N GLY A 88 21.25 9.71 13.97
CA GLY A 88 22.17 9.20 12.95
C GLY A 88 21.93 7.74 12.53
N ARG A 89 20.81 7.14 12.94
CA ARG A 89 20.44 5.76 12.58
C ARG A 89 19.27 5.77 11.60
N HIS A 90 19.41 4.97 10.54
CA HIS A 90 18.35 4.74 9.57
C HIS A 90 17.45 3.59 10.00
N MET A 91 16.17 3.79 9.82
CA MET A 91 15.09 2.83 10.11
C MET A 91 14.04 2.91 9.01
N VAL A 92 13.21 1.89 8.90
CA VAL A 92 12.10 1.89 7.95
C VAL A 92 10.77 2.03 8.70
N GLY A 93 10.08 3.13 8.47
CA GLY A 93 8.70 3.30 8.89
C GLY A 93 7.79 2.53 7.95
N VAL A 94 6.92 1.71 8.49
CA VAL A 94 5.93 0.94 7.74
C VAL A 94 4.55 1.38 8.14
N MET A 95 3.73 1.70 7.16
CA MET A 95 2.33 2.08 7.35
C MET A 95 1.45 1.15 6.52
N ALA A 96 0.73 0.25 7.21
CA ALA A 96 -0.13 -0.73 6.57
C ALA A 96 -1.53 -0.15 6.36
N PHE A 97 -2.08 -0.32 5.16
CA PHE A 97 -3.42 0.13 4.82
C PHE A 97 -4.47 -0.87 5.31
N ASN A 98 -5.47 -0.35 6.03
CA ASN A 98 -6.58 -1.17 6.51
C ASN A 98 -7.69 -1.24 5.44
N ALA A 99 -8.36 -2.39 5.35
CA ALA A 99 -9.50 -2.59 4.45
C ALA A 99 -10.72 -1.73 4.81
N ALA A 100 -10.80 -1.20 6.04
CA ALA A 100 -11.85 -0.29 6.48
C ALA A 100 -11.70 1.14 5.92
N LEU A 101 -10.55 1.47 5.31
CA LEU A 101 -10.30 2.79 4.74
C LEU A 101 -10.96 2.95 3.38
N ASP A 102 -11.61 4.09 3.18
CA ASP A 102 -12.12 4.47 1.87
C ASP A 102 -10.97 4.66 0.86
N ARG A 103 -11.25 4.35 -0.39
CA ARG A 103 -10.26 4.50 -1.47
C ARG A 103 -10.11 5.95 -1.95
N LEU A 104 -11.16 6.75 -1.81
CA LEU A 104 -11.24 8.12 -2.29
C LEU A 104 -11.86 9.01 -1.20
N TYR A 105 -11.22 10.12 -0.92
CA TYR A 105 -11.68 11.12 0.03
C TYR A 105 -12.08 12.40 -0.68
N ARG A 106 -13.26 12.91 -0.36
CA ARG A 106 -13.76 14.18 -0.90
C ARG A 106 -13.12 15.34 -0.14
N ILE A 107 -12.55 16.30 -0.90
CA ILE A 107 -11.93 17.51 -0.40
C ILE A 107 -12.62 18.72 -1.02
N GLY A 108 -13.00 19.68 -0.19
CA GLY A 108 -13.74 20.86 -0.59
C GLY A 108 -15.25 20.65 -0.67
N GLY A 109 -15.99 21.68 -0.33
CA GLY A 109 -17.45 21.76 -0.50
C GLY A 109 -17.84 22.20 -1.90
N GLY A 110 -19.15 22.09 -2.21
CA GLY A 110 -19.76 22.58 -3.45
C GLY A 110 -20.14 21.47 -4.41
N GLU A 111 -20.69 21.85 -5.57
CA GLU A 111 -21.24 20.91 -6.55
C GLU A 111 -20.16 20.05 -7.24
N LYS A 112 -18.96 20.59 -7.40
CA LYS A 112 -17.84 19.88 -8.03
C LYS A 112 -17.14 18.95 -7.04
N ALA A 113 -17.17 17.64 -7.32
CA ALA A 113 -16.49 16.66 -6.50
C ALA A 113 -14.97 16.67 -6.78
N ARG A 114 -14.20 16.94 -5.74
CA ARG A 114 -12.74 16.79 -5.75
C ARG A 114 -12.39 15.62 -4.85
N LEU A 115 -11.84 14.59 -5.44
CA LEU A 115 -11.53 13.32 -4.78
C LEU A 115 -10.01 13.15 -4.73
N VAL A 116 -9.50 12.78 -3.57
CA VAL A 116 -8.09 12.47 -3.38
C VAL A 116 -7.97 11.00 -3.01
N PRO A 117 -7.17 10.20 -3.74
CA PRO A 117 -6.91 8.82 -3.39
C PRO A 117 -6.25 8.69 -2.02
N LEU A 118 -6.58 7.62 -1.30
CA LEU A 118 -5.97 7.30 -0.01
C LEU A 118 -4.44 7.32 -0.07
N GLU A 119 -3.88 6.74 -1.12
CA GLU A 119 -2.43 6.67 -1.32
C GLU A 119 -1.79 8.06 -1.40
N GLU A 120 -2.48 9.01 -2.00
CA GLU A 120 -2.01 10.40 -2.09
C GLU A 120 -2.07 11.10 -0.72
N LEU A 121 -3.10 10.85 0.10
CA LEU A 121 -3.19 11.36 1.46
C LEU A 121 -2.07 10.80 2.34
N VAL A 122 -1.89 9.48 2.32
CA VAL A 122 -0.83 8.82 3.08
C VAL A 122 0.54 9.30 2.62
N ARG A 123 0.76 9.43 1.31
CA ARG A 123 2.01 9.94 0.74
C ARG A 123 2.32 11.35 1.22
N ALA A 124 1.31 12.23 1.23
CA ALA A 124 1.50 13.63 1.57
C ALA A 124 1.72 13.86 3.07
N PHE A 125 1.00 13.13 3.91
CA PHE A 125 0.87 13.45 5.34
C PHE A 125 1.34 12.34 6.29
N GLY A 126 1.52 11.11 5.81
CA GLY A 126 1.81 9.97 6.67
C GLY A 126 3.13 10.08 7.44
N HIS A 127 4.13 10.80 6.91
CA HIS A 127 5.38 11.05 7.62
C HIS A 127 5.17 11.75 8.97
N ASN A 128 4.10 12.56 9.13
CA ASN A 128 3.80 13.24 10.39
C ASN A 128 3.41 12.29 11.54
N ALA A 129 3.08 11.04 11.22
CA ALA A 129 2.76 10.03 12.21
C ALA A 129 4.00 9.48 12.94
N PHE A 130 5.18 9.62 12.34
CA PHE A 130 6.44 9.16 12.91
C PHE A 130 7.11 10.29 13.71
N THR A 131 6.51 10.63 14.86
CA THR A 131 7.02 11.69 15.73
C THR A 131 8.40 11.34 16.29
N GLY A 132 9.32 12.32 16.27
CA GLY A 132 10.69 12.12 16.72
C GLY A 132 11.62 11.49 15.67
N TYR A 133 11.16 11.33 14.44
CA TYR A 133 11.96 10.89 13.31
C TYR A 133 11.99 11.96 12.22
N THR A 134 13.12 12.06 11.52
CA THR A 134 13.21 12.79 10.26
C THR A 134 12.87 11.83 9.13
N ALA A 135 11.84 12.16 8.36
CA ALA A 135 11.43 11.34 7.22
C ALA A 135 12.11 11.83 5.93
N GLY A 136 12.81 10.92 5.26
CA GLY A 136 13.42 11.10 3.94
C GLY A 136 12.52 10.59 2.81
N GLY A 137 13.01 9.57 2.11
CA GLY A 137 12.30 8.92 1.02
C GLY A 137 11.02 8.20 1.45
N ARG A 138 10.17 7.91 0.46
CA ARG A 138 8.93 7.15 0.68
C ARG A 138 8.56 6.37 -0.57
N MET A 139 8.09 5.15 -0.37
CA MET A 139 7.77 4.22 -1.42
C MET A 139 6.53 3.39 -1.03
N MET A 140 5.56 3.30 -1.93
CA MET A 140 4.45 2.37 -1.73
C MET A 140 4.82 1.01 -2.31
N MET A 141 4.49 -0.04 -1.57
CA MET A 141 4.72 -1.41 -2.02
C MET A 141 3.53 -2.33 -1.79
N ARG A 142 3.51 -3.40 -2.56
CA ARG A 142 2.61 -4.53 -2.41
C ARG A 142 3.33 -5.82 -2.77
N VAL A 143 3.17 -6.85 -1.96
CA VAL A 143 3.71 -8.18 -2.26
C VAL A 143 2.60 -9.12 -2.71
N THR A 144 2.92 -9.99 -3.66
CA THR A 144 2.11 -11.16 -3.99
C THR A 144 2.88 -12.40 -3.59
N ARG A 145 2.23 -13.27 -2.83
CA ARG A 145 2.83 -14.53 -2.37
C ARG A 145 2.33 -15.68 -3.21
N ASN A 146 3.12 -16.75 -3.27
CA ASN A 146 2.71 -17.98 -3.93
C ASN A 146 1.36 -18.46 -3.37
N ALA A 147 0.53 -19.03 -4.23
CA ALA A 147 -0.76 -19.62 -3.84
C ALA A 147 -0.72 -21.15 -3.86
N ASP A 148 0.40 -21.76 -4.30
CA ASP A 148 0.54 -23.19 -4.36
C ASP A 148 0.58 -23.75 -2.93
N PHE A 149 -0.44 -24.52 -2.62
CA PHE A 149 -0.48 -25.38 -1.46
C PHE A 149 0.02 -26.75 -1.89
N ASP A 150 1.00 -27.30 -1.17
CA ASP A 150 1.23 -28.73 -1.20
C ASP A 150 -0.08 -29.40 -0.77
N THR A 151 -0.77 -29.94 -1.74
CA THR A 151 -2.03 -30.68 -1.56
C THR A 151 -1.77 -32.12 -1.08
N ASN A 152 -0.63 -32.40 -0.53
CA ASN A 152 -0.40 -33.64 0.21
C ASN A 152 -1.23 -33.59 1.51
N ILE A 153 -2.56 -33.66 1.32
CA ILE A 153 -3.49 -34.04 2.36
C ILE A 153 -3.32 -35.55 2.46
N ASP A 154 -2.63 -36.02 3.50
CA ASP A 154 -2.74 -37.43 3.89
C ASP A 154 -4.22 -37.73 4.08
N ASP A 155 -4.72 -38.80 3.45
CA ASP A 155 -6.12 -39.26 3.56
C ASP A 155 -6.56 -39.52 5.02
N SER A 156 -5.64 -39.44 5.98
CA SER A 156 -5.89 -39.52 7.41
C SER A 156 -6.51 -38.27 8.06
N ASP A 157 -6.54 -37.12 7.34
CA ASP A 157 -7.05 -35.85 7.88
C ASP A 157 -8.55 -35.60 7.54
N VAL A 158 -9.24 -36.54 6.94
CA VAL A 158 -10.66 -36.40 6.50
C VAL A 158 -11.63 -36.25 7.69
N GLU A 159 -11.22 -36.57 8.90
CA GLU A 159 -12.05 -36.45 10.12
C GLU A 159 -11.86 -35.11 10.88
N ARG A 160 -10.95 -34.26 10.44
CA ARG A 160 -10.75 -32.96 11.10
C ARG A 160 -11.71 -31.90 10.56
N ASP A 161 -12.17 -31.05 11.47
CA ASP A 161 -13.06 -29.94 11.16
C ASP A 161 -12.47 -29.09 10.00
N PHE A 162 -13.19 -29.04 8.88
CA PHE A 162 -12.84 -28.27 7.69
C PHE A 162 -12.48 -26.81 8.01
N SER A 163 -13.08 -26.26 9.07
CA SER A 163 -12.79 -24.92 9.59
C SER A 163 -11.37 -24.80 10.13
N GLU A 164 -10.84 -25.81 10.84
CA GLU A 164 -9.45 -25.82 11.33
C GLU A 164 -8.44 -25.97 10.20
N ILE A 165 -8.75 -26.81 9.21
CA ILE A 165 -7.91 -26.99 8.02
C ILE A 165 -7.82 -25.69 7.24
N MET A 166 -8.95 -24.97 7.06
CA MET A 166 -8.98 -23.68 6.38
C MET A 166 -8.28 -22.58 7.16
N LYS A 167 -8.39 -22.55 8.50
CA LYS A 167 -7.61 -21.63 9.35
C LYS A 167 -6.11 -21.83 9.18
N LYS A 168 -5.63 -23.07 9.29
CA LYS A 168 -4.21 -23.41 9.09
C LYS A 168 -3.73 -23.06 7.69
N LYS A 169 -4.58 -23.26 6.66
CA LYS A 169 -4.26 -22.87 5.28
C LYS A 169 -4.16 -21.35 5.11
N VAL A 170 -5.01 -20.56 5.76
CA VAL A 170 -4.94 -19.09 5.73
C VAL A 170 -3.69 -18.60 6.47
N GLU A 171 -3.36 -19.17 7.62
CA GLU A 171 -2.14 -18.85 8.37
C GLU A 171 -0.86 -19.23 7.61
N SER A 172 -0.87 -20.35 6.87
CA SER A 172 0.27 -20.77 6.06
C SER A 172 0.52 -19.83 4.86
N ARG A 173 -0.53 -19.17 4.32
CA ARG A 173 -0.38 -18.18 3.24
C ARG A 173 0.56 -17.03 3.59
N ALA A 174 0.58 -16.60 4.83
CA ALA A 174 1.49 -15.55 5.29
C ALA A 174 2.97 -15.94 5.22
N ARG A 175 3.26 -17.25 5.18
CA ARG A 175 4.61 -17.82 5.16
C ARG A 175 5.11 -18.24 3.78
N LEU A 176 4.23 -18.19 2.76
CA LEU A 176 4.62 -18.54 1.39
C LEU A 176 5.57 -17.49 0.80
N ASN A 177 6.45 -17.95 -0.09
CA ASN A 177 7.45 -17.09 -0.72
C ASN A 177 6.81 -15.93 -1.49
N VAL A 178 7.44 -14.77 -1.44
CA VAL A 178 7.08 -13.63 -2.28
C VAL A 178 7.47 -13.94 -3.72
N VAL A 179 6.49 -13.96 -4.62
CA VAL A 179 6.68 -14.22 -6.05
C VAL A 179 6.61 -12.94 -6.90
N ARG A 180 6.07 -11.86 -6.32
CA ARG A 180 5.99 -10.57 -6.99
C ARG A 180 6.05 -9.44 -5.98
N LEU A 181 6.86 -8.44 -6.30
CA LEU A 181 6.93 -7.15 -5.61
C LEU A 181 6.48 -6.06 -6.58
N GLU A 182 5.50 -5.27 -6.16
CA GLU A 182 5.06 -4.07 -6.87
C GLU A 182 5.45 -2.85 -6.04
N ILE A 183 6.08 -1.87 -6.70
CA ILE A 183 6.46 -0.58 -6.12
C ILE A 183 5.96 0.55 -7.02
N ASP A 184 5.67 1.71 -6.46
CA ASP A 184 5.16 2.85 -7.24
C ASP A 184 6.25 3.79 -7.72
N ARG A 185 7.38 3.83 -7.03
CA ARG A 185 8.58 4.60 -7.39
C ARG A 185 9.81 3.99 -6.74
N GLU A 186 10.96 4.20 -7.34
CA GLU A 186 12.22 3.75 -6.78
C GLU A 186 12.74 4.74 -5.73
N ASP A 187 13.15 4.21 -4.59
CA ASP A 187 13.96 4.85 -3.56
C ASP A 187 15.02 3.82 -3.18
N GLU A 188 16.30 4.13 -3.41
CA GLU A 188 17.37 3.15 -3.32
C GLU A 188 17.49 2.51 -1.93
N LYS A 189 17.34 3.31 -0.85
CA LYS A 189 17.43 2.80 0.51
C LYS A 189 16.26 1.86 0.85
N LEU A 190 15.06 2.27 0.49
CA LEU A 190 13.85 1.47 0.69
C LEU A 190 13.83 0.24 -0.21
N LYS A 191 14.39 0.34 -1.44
CA LYS A 191 14.53 -0.78 -2.36
C LYS A 191 15.48 -1.85 -1.80
N GLU A 192 16.64 -1.46 -1.25
CA GLU A 192 17.51 -2.42 -0.56
C GLU A 192 16.81 -3.15 0.58
N PHE A 193 15.95 -2.45 1.33
CA PHE A 193 15.18 -3.06 2.39
C PHE A 193 14.21 -4.11 1.86
N VAL A 194 13.41 -3.78 0.83
CA VAL A 194 12.38 -4.70 0.31
C VAL A 194 12.96 -5.87 -0.48
N LEU A 195 14.15 -5.75 -1.05
CA LEU A 195 14.82 -6.86 -1.73
C LEU A 195 15.39 -7.93 -0.77
N LYS A 196 15.39 -7.66 0.53
CA LYS A 196 15.78 -8.61 1.60
C LYS A 196 14.58 -9.39 2.16
N LEU A 197 13.36 -9.11 1.68
CA LEU A 197 12.12 -9.79 2.06
C LEU A 197 11.99 -11.16 1.39
#